data_232f76752a57cde99ec5121faae4eb53
#
_entry.id   232f76752a57cde99ec5121faae4eb53
#
_cell.length_a   1.000
_cell.length_b   1.000
_cell.length_c   1.000
_cell.angle_alpha   90.00
_cell.angle_beta   90.00
_cell.angle_gamma   90.00
#
_symmetry.space_group_name_H-M   'P 1'
#
loop_
_entity.id
_entity.type
_entity.pdbx_description
1 polymer ?
#
loop_
_entity_poly.entity_id
_entity_poly.type
_entity_poly.pdbx_seq_one_letter_code
_entity_poly.pdbx_strand_id
1 'polypeptide(L)'
;MRVHEEILKQQKIPKSLVGKRIWEDRLADIAHFEDYLGRQGVIVLKFFLNVSREQQKKRFMKRLNTPEKNWKFSASDVHERQFWGDYMLAYEEAIGATATKHAPWFVVPANNKWFTRLVVSAAIVEAVEWLIDRFRLPCAGVVRTC
;
A
#
# COMPACT_ATOMS: atom_id res chain seq x y z
N MET A 1 2.72 -12.45 -8.52
CA MET A 1 3.56 -11.76 -7.52
C MET A 1 4.95 -12.35 -7.58
N ARG A 2 6.02 -11.54 -7.35
CA ARG A 2 7.41 -12.00 -7.46
C ARG A 2 7.75 -13.14 -6.50
N VAL A 3 7.11 -13.18 -5.32
CA VAL A 3 7.30 -14.26 -4.33
C VAL A 3 6.70 -15.59 -4.80
N HIS A 4 5.68 -15.56 -5.66
CA HIS A 4 4.97 -16.73 -6.19
C HIS A 4 4.88 -16.62 -7.70
N GLU A 5 5.96 -16.96 -8.40
CA GLU A 5 6.02 -16.87 -9.87
C GLU A 5 5.07 -17.82 -10.57
N GLU A 6 4.68 -18.93 -9.93
CA GLU A 6 3.71 -19.89 -10.45
C GLU A 6 2.34 -19.26 -10.72
N ILE A 7 1.98 -18.16 -10.01
CA ILE A 7 0.73 -17.44 -10.25
C ILE A 7 0.69 -16.82 -11.64
N LEU A 8 1.84 -16.47 -12.23
CA LEU A 8 1.90 -15.96 -13.61
C LEU A 8 1.36 -16.97 -14.62
N LYS A 9 1.58 -18.29 -14.38
CA LYS A 9 1.10 -19.35 -15.25
C LYS A 9 -0.43 -19.47 -15.25
N GLN A 10 -1.08 -19.01 -14.18
CA GLN A 10 -2.54 -19.01 -14.04
C GLN A 10 -3.20 -17.76 -14.67
N GLN A 11 -2.42 -16.73 -14.93
CA GLN A 11 -2.92 -15.52 -15.58
C GLN A 11 -3.00 -15.73 -17.09
N LYS A 12 -4.09 -15.24 -17.69
CA LYS A 12 -4.31 -15.29 -19.16
C LYS A 12 -3.48 -14.20 -19.87
N ILE A 13 -2.16 -14.23 -19.69
CA ILE A 13 -1.23 -13.31 -20.33
C ILE A 13 -0.62 -14.01 -21.54
N PRO A 14 -0.49 -13.33 -22.69
CA PRO A 14 0.24 -13.87 -23.83
C PRO A 14 1.66 -14.26 -23.43
N LYS A 15 2.09 -15.44 -23.83
CA LYS A 15 3.42 -15.96 -23.46
C LYS A 15 4.58 -15.07 -23.89
N SER A 16 4.40 -14.30 -24.96
CA SER A 16 5.37 -13.32 -25.46
C SER A 16 5.63 -12.17 -24.47
N LEU A 17 4.69 -11.87 -23.58
CA LEU A 17 4.81 -10.82 -22.56
C LEU A 17 5.37 -11.34 -21.23
N VAL A 18 5.48 -12.66 -21.06
CA VAL A 18 6.04 -13.28 -19.85
C VAL A 18 7.55 -13.50 -20.06
N GLY A 19 8.30 -12.40 -20.05
CA GLY A 19 9.76 -12.40 -20.18
C GLY A 19 10.47 -12.27 -18.84
N LYS A 20 11.80 -12.27 -18.87
CA LYS A 20 12.66 -12.10 -17.67
C LYS A 20 12.42 -10.76 -16.95
N ARG A 21 11.97 -9.74 -17.66
CA ARG A 21 11.73 -8.38 -17.15
C ARG A 21 10.29 -8.10 -16.75
N ILE A 22 9.42 -9.10 -16.75
CA ILE A 22 7.98 -8.89 -16.47
C ILE A 22 7.70 -8.14 -15.16
N TRP A 23 8.53 -8.32 -14.15
CA TRP A 23 8.34 -7.64 -12.85
C TRP A 23 8.77 -6.18 -12.91
N GLU A 24 9.88 -5.88 -13.60
CA GLU A 24 10.35 -4.53 -13.84
C GLU A 24 9.34 -3.75 -14.69
N ASP A 25 8.87 -4.37 -15.76
CA ASP A 25 7.88 -3.78 -16.67
C ASP A 25 6.58 -3.47 -15.91
N ARG A 26 6.10 -4.37 -15.04
CA ARG A 26 4.91 -4.13 -14.20
C ARG A 26 5.10 -3.01 -13.18
N LEU A 27 6.27 -2.88 -12.59
CA LEU A 27 6.56 -1.76 -11.69
C LEU A 27 6.61 -0.43 -12.43
N ALA A 28 7.17 -0.42 -13.65
CA ALA A 28 7.16 0.73 -14.53
C ALA A 28 5.71 1.11 -14.94
N ASP A 29 4.88 0.13 -15.29
CA ASP A 29 3.46 0.36 -15.61
C ASP A 29 2.69 0.98 -14.46
N ILE A 30 2.96 0.52 -13.22
CA ILE A 30 2.37 1.11 -12.01
C ILE A 30 2.77 2.58 -11.89
N ALA A 31 4.06 2.90 -12.02
CA ALA A 31 4.56 4.28 -11.93
C ALA A 31 3.97 5.18 -13.03
N HIS A 32 3.85 4.69 -14.27
CA HIS A 32 3.20 5.40 -15.37
C HIS A 32 1.71 5.64 -15.11
N PHE A 33 1.01 4.65 -14.55
CA PHE A 33 -0.40 4.79 -14.20
C PHE A 33 -0.61 5.83 -13.09
N GLU A 34 0.24 5.83 -12.06
CA GLU A 34 0.22 6.83 -11.00
C GLU A 34 0.49 8.25 -11.53
N ASP A 35 1.43 8.40 -12.48
CA ASP A 35 1.70 9.66 -13.15
C ASP A 35 0.48 10.13 -13.97
N TYR A 36 -0.16 9.21 -14.69
CA TYR A 36 -1.41 9.50 -15.38
C TYR A 36 -2.48 10.02 -14.43
N LEU A 37 -2.70 9.36 -13.30
CA LEU A 37 -3.66 9.79 -12.28
C LEU A 37 -3.32 11.18 -11.74
N GLY A 38 -2.04 11.45 -11.46
CA GLY A 38 -1.57 12.76 -11.00
C GLY A 38 -1.90 13.89 -11.99
N ARG A 39 -1.75 13.63 -13.30
CA ARG A 39 -2.13 14.58 -14.36
C ARG A 39 -3.64 14.82 -14.45
N GLN A 40 -4.46 13.89 -13.97
CA GLN A 40 -5.91 14.05 -13.86
C GLN A 40 -6.36 14.73 -12.56
N GLY A 41 -5.40 15.20 -11.74
CA GLY A 41 -5.71 15.87 -10.46
C GLY A 41 -5.97 14.90 -9.29
N VAL A 42 -5.68 13.60 -9.46
CA VAL A 42 -5.80 12.62 -8.40
C VAL A 42 -4.52 12.61 -7.55
N ILE A 43 -4.65 12.69 -6.24
CA ILE A 43 -3.54 12.49 -5.31
C ILE A 43 -3.45 11.00 -4.96
N VAL A 44 -2.28 10.42 -5.19
CA VAL A 44 -1.98 9.03 -4.85
C VAL A 44 -1.07 9.00 -3.63
N LEU A 45 -1.57 8.47 -2.51
CA LEU A 45 -0.79 8.23 -1.28
C LEU A 45 -0.65 6.73 -1.09
N LYS A 46 0.57 6.25 -0.96
CA LYS A 46 0.85 4.83 -0.78
C LYS A 46 1.39 4.57 0.62
N PHE A 47 0.82 3.58 1.32
CA PHE A 47 1.20 3.25 2.69
C PHE A 47 1.67 1.80 2.78
N PHE A 48 2.92 1.60 3.18
CA PHE A 48 3.42 0.31 3.60
C PHE A 48 3.32 0.20 5.12
N LEU A 49 2.39 -0.63 5.59
CA LEU A 49 2.18 -0.85 7.02
C LEU A 49 3.16 -1.91 7.53
N ASN A 50 4.31 -1.46 7.99
CA ASN A 50 5.41 -2.32 8.44
C ASN A 50 5.10 -2.92 9.82
N VAL A 51 4.63 -4.18 9.83
CA VAL A 51 4.36 -4.98 11.04
C VAL A 51 5.52 -5.94 11.26
N SER A 52 6.07 -6.04 12.48
CA SER A 52 7.09 -7.03 12.75
C SER A 52 6.56 -8.47 12.68
N ARG A 53 7.45 -9.41 12.37
CA ARG A 53 7.12 -10.85 12.29
C ARG A 53 6.52 -11.38 13.59
N GLU A 54 7.04 -10.91 14.74
CA GLU A 54 6.55 -11.26 16.08
C GLU A 54 5.15 -10.72 16.33
N GLN A 55 4.90 -9.46 15.96
CA GLN A 55 3.59 -8.85 16.13
C GLN A 55 2.54 -9.49 15.22
N GLN A 56 2.92 -9.88 14.02
CA GLN A 56 2.03 -10.65 13.13
C GLN A 56 1.65 -11.99 13.76
N LYS A 57 2.63 -12.73 14.33
CA LYS A 57 2.38 -14.00 15.06
C LYS A 57 1.41 -13.78 16.23
N LYS A 58 1.63 -12.74 17.06
CA LYS A 58 0.72 -12.40 18.15
C LYS A 58 -0.70 -12.13 17.66
N ARG A 59 -0.86 -11.45 16.53
CA ARG A 59 -2.18 -11.18 15.93
C ARG A 59 -2.86 -12.46 15.41
N PHE A 60 -2.11 -13.40 14.84
CA PHE A 60 -2.65 -14.69 14.41
C PHE A 60 -3.11 -15.52 15.62
N MET A 61 -2.27 -15.66 16.67
CA MET A 61 -2.64 -16.37 17.89
C MET A 61 -3.89 -15.77 18.54
N LYS A 62 -3.98 -14.43 18.59
CA LYS A 62 -5.18 -13.76 19.10
C LYS A 62 -6.44 -14.08 18.28
N ARG A 63 -6.35 -14.22 16.96
CA ARG A 63 -7.50 -14.63 16.13
C ARG A 63 -7.92 -16.07 16.42
N LEU A 64 -6.96 -16.99 16.54
CA LEU A 64 -7.23 -18.40 16.89
C LEU A 64 -7.92 -18.54 18.24
N ASN A 65 -7.49 -17.75 19.23
CA ASN A 65 -8.02 -17.80 20.59
C ASN A 65 -9.32 -16.99 20.79
N THR A 66 -9.88 -16.41 19.72
CA THR A 66 -11.10 -15.60 19.78
C THR A 66 -12.14 -16.24 18.84
N PRO A 67 -13.13 -16.99 19.36
CA PRO A 67 -14.08 -17.75 18.53
C PRO A 67 -14.78 -16.92 17.45
N GLU A 68 -15.20 -15.69 17.78
CA GLU A 68 -15.86 -14.77 16.87
C GLU A 68 -14.97 -14.28 15.71
N LYS A 69 -13.65 -14.52 15.80
CA LYS A 69 -12.65 -14.11 14.80
C LYS A 69 -11.99 -15.27 14.07
N ASN A 70 -12.30 -16.49 14.45
CA ASN A 70 -11.68 -17.70 13.85
C ASN A 70 -11.95 -17.79 12.35
N TRP A 71 -13.09 -17.33 11.88
CA TRP A 71 -13.44 -17.30 10.46
C TRP A 71 -12.47 -16.45 9.60
N LYS A 72 -11.73 -15.53 10.22
CA LYS A 72 -10.68 -14.70 9.58
C LYS A 72 -9.31 -15.37 9.55
N PHE A 73 -9.18 -16.57 10.10
CA PHE A 73 -7.93 -17.31 10.11
C PHE A 73 -7.88 -18.24 8.89
N SER A 74 -6.76 -18.17 8.16
CA SER A 74 -6.47 -19.10 7.08
C SER A 74 -5.16 -19.84 7.37
N ALA A 75 -5.15 -21.14 7.13
CA ALA A 75 -3.93 -21.94 7.23
C ALA A 75 -2.88 -21.47 6.19
N SER A 76 -3.33 -20.95 5.05
CA SER A 76 -2.44 -20.38 4.04
C SER A 76 -1.67 -19.17 4.58
N ASP A 77 -2.27 -18.35 5.47
CA ASP A 77 -1.58 -17.20 6.08
C ASP A 77 -0.36 -17.64 6.91
N VAL A 78 -0.44 -18.84 7.54
CA VAL A 78 0.68 -19.42 8.29
C VAL A 78 1.77 -19.90 7.35
N HIS A 79 1.38 -20.54 6.25
CA HIS A 79 2.32 -20.99 5.21
C HIS A 79 3.07 -19.81 4.60
N GLU A 80 2.37 -18.72 4.26
CA GLU A 80 2.96 -17.50 3.69
C GLU A 80 4.02 -16.84 4.59
N ARG A 81 3.99 -17.08 5.90
CA ARG A 81 4.99 -16.54 6.83
C ARG A 81 6.41 -17.09 6.60
N GLN A 82 6.57 -18.24 5.98
CA GLN A 82 7.90 -18.79 5.67
C GLN A 82 8.62 -17.94 4.62
N PHE A 83 7.88 -17.28 3.73
CA PHE A 83 8.38 -16.38 2.70
C PHE A 83 8.61 -14.94 3.18
N TRP A 84 8.66 -14.71 4.52
CA TRP A 84 8.78 -13.37 5.09
C TRP A 84 9.91 -12.54 4.48
N GLY A 85 11.11 -13.13 4.32
CA GLY A 85 12.26 -12.47 3.71
C GLY A 85 11.99 -12.05 2.28
N ASP A 86 11.43 -12.95 1.48
CA ASP A 86 11.11 -12.72 0.07
C ASP A 86 10.08 -11.61 -0.10
N TYR A 87 9.07 -11.57 0.79
CA TYR A 87 8.10 -10.47 0.81
C TYR A 87 8.73 -9.13 1.16
N MET A 88 9.64 -9.09 2.15
CA MET A 88 10.32 -7.85 2.53
C MET A 88 11.18 -7.30 1.38
N LEU A 89 11.95 -8.17 0.70
CA LEU A 89 12.72 -7.79 -0.48
C LEU A 89 11.82 -7.30 -1.62
N ALA A 90 10.71 -7.99 -1.87
CA ALA A 90 9.75 -7.59 -2.90
C ALA A 90 9.11 -6.22 -2.60
N TYR A 91 8.82 -5.91 -1.33
CA TYR A 91 8.34 -4.59 -0.92
C TYR A 91 9.40 -3.50 -1.07
N GLU A 92 10.64 -3.77 -0.64
CA GLU A 92 11.75 -2.82 -0.79
C GLU A 92 11.95 -2.44 -2.27
N GLU A 93 11.96 -3.43 -3.16
CA GLU A 93 12.08 -3.22 -4.59
C GLU A 93 10.88 -2.45 -5.17
N ALA A 94 9.65 -2.83 -4.80
CA ALA A 94 8.44 -2.15 -5.28
C ALA A 94 8.39 -0.69 -4.81
N ILE A 95 8.74 -0.42 -3.56
CA ILE A 95 8.83 0.93 -3.01
C ILE A 95 9.89 1.73 -3.76
N GLY A 96 11.11 1.18 -3.91
CA GLY A 96 12.20 1.84 -4.61
C GLY A 96 11.88 2.16 -6.07
N ALA A 97 11.20 1.26 -6.79
CA ALA A 97 10.87 1.42 -8.19
C ALA A 97 9.68 2.35 -8.45
N THR A 98 8.77 2.52 -7.48
CA THR A 98 7.53 3.29 -7.68
C THR A 98 7.41 4.52 -6.79
N ALA A 99 8.42 4.85 -5.96
CA ALA A 99 8.40 6.06 -5.15
C ALA A 99 8.65 7.30 -6.02
N THR A 100 7.65 8.16 -6.14
CA THR A 100 7.73 9.42 -6.90
C THR A 100 7.25 10.59 -6.07
N LYS A 101 7.58 11.83 -6.48
CA LYS A 101 7.14 13.04 -5.76
C LYS A 101 5.62 13.21 -5.75
N HIS A 102 4.94 12.78 -6.80
CA HIS A 102 3.48 12.90 -6.94
C HIS A 102 2.71 11.66 -6.48
N ALA A 103 3.42 10.57 -6.19
CA ALA A 103 2.85 9.36 -5.60
C ALA A 103 3.81 8.79 -4.54
N PRO A 104 3.94 9.47 -3.37
CA PRO A 104 4.90 9.08 -2.35
C PRO A 104 4.52 7.80 -1.62
N TRP A 105 5.52 7.07 -1.15
CA TRP A 105 5.36 5.98 -0.22
C TRP A 105 5.61 6.44 1.22
N PHE A 106 4.72 6.04 2.12
CA PHE A 106 4.86 6.20 3.56
C PHE A 106 5.11 4.83 4.19
N VAL A 107 6.30 4.61 4.72
CA VAL A 107 6.63 3.39 5.48
C VAL A 107 6.23 3.63 6.93
N VAL A 108 5.10 3.06 7.34
CA VAL A 108 4.47 3.33 8.63
C VAL A 108 4.68 2.17 9.60
N PRO A 109 5.29 2.38 10.79
CA PRO A 109 5.35 1.38 11.84
C PRO A 109 3.93 0.96 12.25
N ALA A 110 3.62 -0.35 12.12
CA ALA A 110 2.25 -0.83 12.30
C ALA A 110 2.09 -1.86 13.42
N ASN A 111 3.04 -1.94 14.34
CA ASN A 111 2.91 -2.76 15.55
C ASN A 111 1.80 -2.22 16.46
N ASN A 112 1.73 -0.90 16.64
CA ASN A 112 0.74 -0.20 17.43
C ASN A 112 -0.33 0.43 16.55
N LYS A 113 -1.56 -0.09 16.60
CA LYS A 113 -2.66 0.34 15.72
C LYS A 113 -3.02 1.82 15.86
N TRP A 114 -3.00 2.36 17.08
CA TRP A 114 -3.32 3.77 17.31
C TRP A 114 -2.31 4.69 16.64
N PHE A 115 -1.01 4.38 16.76
CA PHE A 115 0.06 5.14 16.12
C PHE A 115 -0.03 5.07 14.59
N THR A 116 -0.24 3.85 14.05
CA THR A 116 -0.46 3.66 12.60
C THR A 116 -1.59 4.55 12.09
N ARG A 117 -2.73 4.56 12.80
CA ARG A 117 -3.89 5.38 12.42
C ARG A 117 -3.57 6.87 12.46
N LEU A 118 -2.86 7.32 13.50
CA LEU A 118 -2.45 8.72 13.64
C LEU A 118 -1.59 9.16 12.46
N VAL A 119 -0.54 8.40 12.12
CA VAL A 119 0.36 8.72 11.01
C VAL A 119 -0.38 8.74 9.67
N VAL A 120 -1.22 7.72 9.39
CA VAL A 120 -2.01 7.67 8.14
C VAL A 120 -2.97 8.84 8.07
N SER A 121 -3.69 9.16 9.17
CA SER A 121 -4.61 10.30 9.19
C SER A 121 -3.88 11.64 8.99
N ALA A 122 -2.72 11.83 9.61
CA ALA A 122 -1.93 13.04 9.43
C ALA A 122 -1.49 13.24 7.98
N ALA A 123 -0.98 12.19 7.33
CA ALA A 123 -0.60 12.27 5.92
C ALA A 123 -1.78 12.57 4.98
N ILE A 124 -2.96 12.04 5.29
CA ILE A 124 -4.19 12.32 4.51
C ILE A 124 -4.62 13.78 4.71
N VAL A 125 -4.60 14.28 5.96
CA VAL A 125 -4.97 15.68 6.27
C VAL A 125 -4.03 16.65 5.56
N GLU A 126 -2.72 16.42 5.64
CA GLU A 126 -1.70 17.23 4.95
C GLU A 126 -1.95 17.28 3.43
N ALA A 127 -2.26 16.12 2.82
CA ALA A 127 -2.55 16.06 1.39
C ALA A 127 -3.85 16.80 1.01
N VAL A 128 -4.86 16.77 1.88
CA VAL A 128 -6.12 17.51 1.67
C VAL A 128 -5.91 19.02 1.85
N GLU A 129 -5.17 19.43 2.87
CA GLU A 129 -4.81 20.85 3.09
C GLU A 129 -4.05 21.41 1.89
N TRP A 130 -3.06 20.65 1.38
CA TRP A 130 -2.34 21.04 0.16
C TRP A 130 -3.28 21.18 -1.06
N LEU A 131 -4.30 20.31 -1.20
CA LEU A 131 -5.31 20.46 -2.26
C LEU A 131 -6.12 21.73 -2.11
N ILE A 132 -6.60 22.03 -0.89
CA ILE A 132 -7.40 23.22 -0.61
C ILE A 132 -6.60 24.46 -0.95
N ASP A 133 -5.34 24.55 -0.52
CA ASP A 133 -4.46 25.68 -0.79
C ASP A 133 -4.18 25.86 -2.29
N ARG A 134 -3.92 24.76 -2.99
CA ARG A 134 -3.58 24.79 -4.41
C ARG A 134 -4.76 25.16 -5.30
N PHE A 135 -5.93 24.68 -4.99
CA PHE A 135 -7.12 24.94 -5.83
C PHE A 135 -7.89 26.15 -5.37
N ARG A 136 -7.45 26.84 -4.28
CA ARG A 136 -8.16 27.99 -3.71
C ARG A 136 -9.67 27.80 -3.84
N LEU A 137 -10.18 26.70 -3.29
CA LEU A 137 -11.62 26.56 -3.17
C LEU A 137 -12.06 27.78 -2.36
N PRO A 138 -12.84 28.71 -2.94
CA PRO A 138 -13.31 29.87 -2.17
C PRO A 138 -14.00 29.27 -0.96
N CYS A 139 -13.54 29.62 0.23
CA CYS A 139 -14.26 29.28 1.45
C CYS A 139 -15.69 29.69 1.19
N ALA A 140 -16.61 28.71 1.11
CA ALA A 140 -18.03 28.95 0.91
C ALA A 140 -18.43 29.99 1.94
N GLY A 141 -18.79 31.19 1.46
CA GLY A 141 -18.87 32.42 2.19
C GLY A 141 -19.42 32.29 3.61
N VAL A 142 -18.55 32.49 4.57
CA VAL A 142 -18.96 33.12 5.82
C VAL A 142 -19.12 34.59 5.49
N VAL A 143 -20.32 34.99 5.10
CA VAL A 143 -20.74 36.37 5.09
C VAL A 143 -20.56 36.87 6.52
N ARG A 144 -19.45 37.54 6.78
CA ARG A 144 -19.35 38.43 7.95
C ARG A 144 -20.25 39.61 7.64
N THR A 145 -21.49 39.55 8.08
CA THR A 145 -22.33 40.73 8.24
C THR A 145 -21.65 41.64 9.25
N CYS A 146 -21.26 42.84 8.82
CA CYS A 146 -20.87 43.93 9.69
C CYS A 146 -22.04 44.34 10.60
#